data_55a7e4045f0c39fca84e13f5d758bd75
#
_entry.id   55a7e4045f0c39fca84e13f5d758bd75
#
_cell.length_a   1.000
_cell.length_b   1.000
_cell.length_c   1.000
_cell.angle_alpha   90.00
_cell.angle_beta   90.00
_cell.angle_gamma   90.00
#
_symmetry.space_group_name_H-M   'P 1'
#
loop_
_entity.id
_entity.type
_entity.pdbx_description
1 polymer ?
#
loop_
_entity_poly.entity_id
_entity_poly.type
_entity_poly.pdbx_seq_one_letter_code
_entity_poly.pdbx_strand_id
1 'polypeptide(L)'
;MTLTCTNVTLRQKALRNDRISLYLDYYPAIRNPYTMKMSRREFLGIYIYAKPRNEQQRMFNQEMLNKAEAIRCIRVQSLINEEFGFLDKNKQKVDFLAYFRQKARERYEKWDCVCNHFEKFCGGKCTFGDITVELCEKFRDYLLKCKQIHHPNSYISRNSAAGYYSTFRALLKIAYKEKMLRENINDFLEKIEWKEVKKEYLTLDEVKKLAATPCRIPVLKQASLFACMTGLRISDILQLKWSDFEMGPDQGYYIRICTEKTETEATLPISHEALELCGEWGKGLVFIGLTRAMTHHPLKKWIADAGIKKKITFHCFRHSYAVIQISLGTDIYTVSKMLTHKNVTTTQIYADLVNSKKRETANKISLK
;
A
#
# COMPACT_ATOMS: atom_id res chain seq x y z
N MET A 1 -11.00 34.71 -28.42
CA MET A 1 -10.40 35.18 -27.17
C MET A 1 -11.39 34.90 -26.06
N THR A 2 -11.16 33.86 -25.26
CA THR A 2 -11.96 33.61 -24.05
C THR A 2 -11.42 34.52 -22.96
N LEU A 3 -12.15 35.60 -22.67
CA LEU A 3 -11.91 36.47 -21.52
C LEU A 3 -11.99 35.62 -20.24
N THR A 4 -10.87 35.32 -19.64
CA THR A 4 -10.76 34.67 -18.34
C THR A 4 -10.62 35.70 -17.22
N CYS A 5 -11.38 36.80 -17.28
CA CYS A 5 -11.46 37.72 -16.18
C CYS A 5 -12.47 37.15 -15.18
N THR A 6 -12.00 36.56 -14.13
CA THR A 6 -12.83 36.08 -13.05
C THR A 6 -13.26 37.27 -12.21
N ASN A 7 -14.46 37.80 -12.46
CA ASN A 7 -15.05 38.81 -11.61
C ASN A 7 -15.47 38.17 -10.28
N VAL A 8 -14.84 38.56 -9.19
CA VAL A 8 -15.25 38.22 -7.83
C VAL A 8 -15.91 39.47 -7.22
N THR A 9 -17.18 39.39 -7.04
CA THR A 9 -17.98 40.53 -6.49
C THR A 9 -18.48 40.18 -5.09
N LEU A 10 -18.22 41.09 -4.13
CA LEU A 10 -18.81 40.99 -2.80
C LEU A 10 -20.29 41.37 -2.91
N ARG A 11 -21.21 40.47 -2.51
CA ARG A 11 -22.62 40.65 -2.56
C ARG A 11 -23.27 40.43 -1.21
N GLN A 12 -24.47 40.93 -1.09
CA GLN A 12 -25.29 40.93 0.13
C GLN A 12 -26.56 40.12 -0.08
N LYS A 13 -26.94 39.32 0.91
CA LYS A 13 -28.20 38.56 0.92
C LYS A 13 -28.94 38.85 2.22
N ALA A 14 -30.12 39.44 2.13
CA ALA A 14 -30.98 39.66 3.29
C ALA A 14 -31.38 38.32 3.94
N LEU A 15 -31.32 38.29 5.24
CA LEU A 15 -31.74 37.18 6.07
C LEU A 15 -32.97 37.59 6.91
N ARG A 16 -33.60 36.62 7.56
CA ARG A 16 -34.58 36.87 8.62
C ARG A 16 -33.85 37.51 9.82
N ASN A 17 -34.52 38.31 10.63
CA ASN A 17 -33.97 38.96 11.83
C ASN A 17 -33.05 40.18 11.58
N ASP A 18 -33.35 41.03 10.63
CA ASP A 18 -32.63 42.31 10.39
C ASP A 18 -31.10 42.14 10.15
N ARG A 19 -30.68 40.99 9.63
CA ARG A 19 -29.28 40.70 9.26
C ARG A 19 -29.12 40.51 7.75
N ILE A 20 -27.92 40.82 7.29
CA ILE A 20 -27.51 40.60 5.91
C ILE A 20 -26.29 39.68 5.95
N SER A 21 -26.32 38.59 5.18
CA SER A 21 -25.16 37.71 4.96
C SER A 21 -24.33 38.21 3.80
N LEU A 22 -22.99 38.20 3.98
CA LEU A 22 -22.05 38.55 2.93
C LEU A 22 -21.59 37.30 2.22
N TYR A 23 -21.48 37.35 0.87
CA TYR A 23 -20.99 36.27 0.06
C TYR A 23 -20.23 36.81 -1.15
N LEU A 24 -19.31 35.97 -1.69
CA LEU A 24 -18.64 36.23 -2.95
C LEU A 24 -19.43 35.58 -4.10
N ASP A 25 -19.63 36.34 -5.17
CA ASP A 25 -20.24 35.89 -6.43
C ASP A 25 -19.14 35.82 -7.51
N TYR A 26 -18.92 34.62 -8.05
CA TYR A 26 -17.87 34.33 -9.01
C TYR A 26 -18.44 34.27 -10.42
N TYR A 27 -17.80 34.96 -11.36
CA TYR A 27 -18.18 34.84 -12.76
C TYR A 27 -16.92 34.71 -13.64
N PRO A 28 -16.75 33.57 -14.36
CA PRO A 28 -17.59 32.36 -14.34
C PRO A 28 -17.52 31.61 -13.01
N ALA A 29 -18.38 30.59 -12.83
CA ALA A 29 -18.40 29.74 -11.66
C ALA A 29 -17.02 29.07 -11.46
N ILE A 30 -16.58 28.95 -10.20
CA ILE A 30 -15.36 28.27 -9.81
C ILE A 30 -15.66 26.89 -9.23
N ARG A 31 -14.69 25.98 -9.28
CA ARG A 31 -14.80 24.68 -8.64
C ARG A 31 -14.56 24.81 -7.15
N ASN A 32 -15.54 24.40 -6.34
CA ASN A 32 -15.39 24.39 -4.89
C ASN A 32 -14.35 23.34 -4.48
N PRO A 33 -13.26 23.72 -3.78
CA PRO A 33 -12.17 22.78 -3.45
C PRO A 33 -12.58 21.68 -2.48
N TYR A 34 -13.67 21.83 -1.74
CA TYR A 34 -14.15 20.86 -0.76
C TYR A 34 -15.18 19.89 -1.34
N THR A 35 -16.09 20.38 -2.18
CA THR A 35 -17.18 19.57 -2.74
C THR A 35 -16.92 19.14 -4.18
N MET A 36 -15.88 19.67 -4.81
CA MET A 36 -15.49 19.46 -6.21
C MET A 36 -16.57 19.84 -7.23
N LYS A 37 -17.66 20.44 -6.80
CA LYS A 37 -18.76 20.93 -7.67
C LYS A 37 -18.51 22.36 -8.12
N MET A 38 -18.97 22.70 -9.30
CA MET A 38 -18.95 24.06 -9.77
C MET A 38 -19.89 24.91 -8.91
N SER A 39 -19.37 25.99 -8.33
CA SER A 39 -20.12 26.90 -7.50
C SER A 39 -19.90 28.33 -7.94
N ARG A 40 -20.99 29.09 -7.98
CA ARG A 40 -20.95 30.50 -8.28
C ARG A 40 -20.91 31.36 -7.00
N ARG A 41 -21.23 30.78 -5.84
CA ARG A 41 -21.37 31.54 -4.58
C ARG A 41 -20.56 30.90 -3.46
N GLU A 42 -19.78 31.72 -2.75
CA GLU A 42 -19.09 31.38 -1.51
C GLU A 42 -19.63 32.27 -0.37
N PHE A 43 -20.34 31.67 0.56
CA PHE A 43 -20.81 32.37 1.75
C PHE A 43 -19.67 32.51 2.76
N LEU A 44 -19.41 33.75 3.23
CA LEU A 44 -18.28 34.06 4.09
C LEU A 44 -18.51 33.76 5.57
N GLY A 45 -19.76 33.47 5.96
CA GLY A 45 -20.14 33.38 7.37
C GLY A 45 -20.10 34.72 8.10
N ILE A 46 -19.99 35.83 7.36
CA ILE A 46 -19.95 37.20 7.90
C ILE A 46 -21.32 37.83 7.73
N TYR A 47 -21.79 38.51 8.78
CA TYR A 47 -23.12 39.12 8.84
C TYR A 47 -23.00 40.56 9.26
N ILE A 48 -23.87 41.41 8.72
CA ILE A 48 -24.03 42.83 9.09
C ILE A 48 -25.46 43.11 9.47
N TYR A 49 -25.71 44.21 10.21
CA TYR A 49 -27.05 44.71 10.51
C TYR A 49 -27.67 45.39 9.28
N ALA A 50 -28.87 45.01 8.91
CA ALA A 50 -29.59 45.64 7.78
C ALA A 50 -29.94 47.10 8.06
N LYS A 51 -30.34 47.42 9.32
CA LYS A 51 -30.66 48.78 9.79
C LYS A 51 -29.90 49.04 11.10
N PRO A 52 -28.66 49.54 11.04
CA PRO A 52 -27.89 49.85 12.25
C PRO A 52 -28.59 50.99 13.04
N ARG A 53 -28.87 50.74 14.32
CA ARG A 53 -29.64 51.66 15.19
C ARG A 53 -28.74 52.60 16.00
N ASN A 54 -27.49 52.29 16.16
CA ASN A 54 -26.53 53.09 16.93
C ASN A 54 -25.16 53.10 16.25
N GLU A 55 -24.26 53.92 16.74
CA GLU A 55 -22.90 54.09 16.17
C GLU A 55 -22.06 52.83 16.30
N GLN A 56 -22.21 52.09 17.38
CA GLN A 56 -21.52 50.83 17.56
C GLN A 56 -21.87 49.79 16.46
N GLN A 57 -23.15 49.70 16.10
CA GLN A 57 -23.60 48.85 15.02
C GLN A 57 -23.12 49.33 13.65
N ARG A 58 -22.97 50.63 13.44
CA ARG A 58 -22.36 51.18 12.20
C ARG A 58 -20.89 50.84 12.12
N MET A 59 -20.14 51.02 13.20
CA MET A 59 -18.73 50.64 13.27
C MET A 59 -18.55 49.15 13.06
N PHE A 60 -19.37 48.31 13.69
CA PHE A 60 -19.38 46.88 13.48
C PHE A 60 -19.61 46.51 12.00
N ASN A 61 -20.61 47.11 11.36
CA ASN A 61 -20.88 46.86 9.94
C ASN A 61 -19.68 47.24 9.08
N GLN A 62 -19.04 48.36 9.34
CA GLN A 62 -17.86 48.81 8.61
C GLN A 62 -16.69 47.84 8.77
N GLU A 63 -16.44 47.37 9.99
CA GLU A 63 -15.42 46.37 10.27
C GLU A 63 -15.66 45.05 9.53
N MET A 64 -16.92 44.56 9.54
CA MET A 64 -17.29 43.33 8.86
C MET A 64 -17.20 43.45 7.33
N LEU A 65 -17.56 44.63 6.78
CA LEU A 65 -17.37 44.91 5.35
C LEU A 65 -15.89 44.93 4.96
N ASN A 66 -15.04 45.56 5.78
CA ASN A 66 -13.61 45.60 5.56
C ASN A 66 -13.00 44.20 5.60
N LYS A 67 -13.40 43.34 6.55
CA LYS A 67 -12.99 41.90 6.60
C LYS A 67 -13.43 41.15 5.36
N ALA A 68 -14.69 41.34 4.92
CA ALA A 68 -15.21 40.67 3.73
C ALA A 68 -14.47 41.13 2.46
N GLU A 69 -14.12 42.40 2.36
CA GLU A 69 -13.35 42.96 1.24
C GLU A 69 -11.92 42.43 1.22
N ALA A 70 -11.26 42.30 2.39
CA ALA A 70 -9.94 41.68 2.50
C ALA A 70 -9.96 40.23 2.02
N ILE A 71 -11.00 39.44 2.38
CA ILE A 71 -11.19 38.10 1.89
C ILE A 71 -11.39 38.10 0.38
N ARG A 72 -12.19 39.02 -0.17
CA ARG A 72 -12.38 39.19 -1.61
C ARG A 72 -11.06 39.42 -2.33
N CYS A 73 -10.23 40.34 -1.81
CA CYS A 73 -8.91 40.62 -2.38
C CYS A 73 -7.99 39.37 -2.39
N ILE A 74 -7.98 38.63 -1.29
CA ILE A 74 -7.21 37.36 -1.21
C ILE A 74 -7.73 36.34 -2.25
N ARG A 75 -9.04 36.25 -2.43
CA ARG A 75 -9.63 35.35 -3.44
C ARG A 75 -9.33 35.80 -4.86
N VAL A 76 -9.40 37.10 -5.15
CA VAL A 76 -8.99 37.65 -6.45
C VAL A 76 -7.53 37.34 -6.70
N GLN A 77 -6.65 37.54 -5.72
CA GLN A 77 -5.23 37.27 -5.86
C GLN A 77 -4.94 35.77 -5.99
N SER A 78 -5.68 34.92 -5.27
CA SER A 78 -5.64 33.48 -5.45
C SER A 78 -6.06 33.07 -6.85
N LEU A 79 -7.15 33.66 -7.37
CA LEU A 79 -7.63 33.40 -8.73
C LEU A 79 -6.67 33.97 -9.79
N ILE A 80 -6.08 35.13 -9.56
CA ILE A 80 -5.01 35.68 -10.41
C ILE A 80 -3.79 34.76 -10.34
N ASN A 81 -3.39 34.29 -9.17
CA ASN A 81 -2.30 33.31 -9.00
C ASN A 81 -2.69 31.93 -9.59
N GLU A 82 -3.99 31.55 -9.56
CA GLU A 82 -4.53 30.40 -10.31
C GLU A 82 -4.64 30.69 -11.80
N GLU A 83 -4.78 31.95 -12.24
CA GLU A 83 -4.64 32.38 -13.62
C GLU A 83 -3.20 32.31 -14.12
N PHE A 84 -2.21 32.39 -13.27
CA PHE A 84 -0.88 31.85 -13.50
C PHE A 84 -0.93 30.32 -13.68
N GLY A 85 -2.02 29.65 -13.35
CA GLY A 85 -2.56 28.43 -13.95
C GLY A 85 -2.89 28.51 -15.46
N PHE A 86 -2.44 29.54 -16.20
CA PHE A 86 -2.24 29.42 -17.66
C PHE A 86 -1.19 28.34 -18.00
N LEU A 87 -0.23 28.15 -17.17
CA LEU A 87 0.57 26.92 -17.12
C LEU A 87 -0.30 25.66 -16.93
N ASP A 88 -1.43 25.76 -16.26
CA ASP A 88 -2.34 24.66 -16.01
C ASP A 88 -3.19 24.24 -17.22
N LYS A 89 -3.60 25.11 -18.11
CA LYS A 89 -4.29 24.70 -19.35
C LYS A 89 -3.38 23.89 -20.27
N ASN A 90 -2.10 24.23 -20.31
CA ASN A 90 -1.12 23.44 -21.04
C ASN A 90 -0.81 22.14 -20.31
N LYS A 91 -0.71 22.14 -18.98
CA LYS A 91 -0.53 20.93 -18.16
C LYS A 91 -1.74 20.00 -18.24
N GLN A 92 -2.95 20.53 -18.28
CA GLN A 92 -4.18 19.72 -18.44
C GLN A 92 -4.20 18.94 -19.77
N LYS A 93 -3.56 19.46 -20.83
CA LYS A 93 -3.45 18.77 -22.12
C LYS A 93 -2.33 17.73 -22.18
N VAL A 94 -1.45 17.71 -21.19
CA VAL A 94 -0.34 16.74 -21.13
C VAL A 94 -0.92 15.34 -21.03
N ASP A 95 -0.35 14.41 -21.77
CA ASP A 95 -0.73 12.99 -21.75
C ASP A 95 -0.37 12.35 -20.40
N PHE A 96 -1.40 11.97 -19.65
CA PHE A 96 -1.25 11.31 -18.35
C PHE A 96 -0.73 9.87 -18.49
N LEU A 97 -1.08 9.17 -19.59
CA LEU A 97 -0.57 7.80 -19.80
C LEU A 97 0.94 7.82 -20.10
N ALA A 98 1.41 8.77 -20.89
CA ALA A 98 2.85 8.94 -21.14
C ALA A 98 3.60 9.25 -19.83
N TYR A 99 3.05 10.12 -18.99
CA TYR A 99 3.58 10.42 -17.65
C TYR A 99 3.58 9.17 -16.77
N PHE A 100 2.49 8.40 -16.76
CA PHE A 100 2.41 7.16 -15.97
C PHE A 100 3.47 6.15 -16.39
N ARG A 101 3.61 5.92 -17.71
CA ARG A 101 4.63 5.01 -18.25
C ARG A 101 6.04 5.45 -17.87
N GLN A 102 6.33 6.75 -17.94
CA GLN A 102 7.62 7.28 -17.48
C GLN A 102 7.87 6.94 -16.01
N LYS A 103 6.90 7.23 -15.12
CA LYS A 103 7.03 6.94 -13.68
C LYS A 103 7.08 5.45 -13.36
N ALA A 104 6.47 4.60 -14.18
CA ALA A 104 6.50 3.16 -14.03
C ALA A 104 7.89 2.57 -14.34
N ARG A 105 8.57 3.05 -15.40
CA ARG A 105 9.93 2.61 -15.78
C ARG A 105 10.97 2.82 -14.69
N GLU A 106 10.78 3.84 -13.85
CA GLU A 106 11.67 4.16 -12.72
C GLU A 106 11.41 3.27 -11.48
N ARG A 107 10.46 2.31 -11.60
CA ARG A 107 9.95 1.54 -10.45
C ARG A 107 9.83 0.06 -10.79
N TYR A 108 9.31 -0.73 -9.85
CA TYR A 108 9.17 -2.17 -9.99
C TYR A 108 7.92 -2.57 -10.82
N GLU A 109 7.94 -3.77 -11.38
CA GLU A 109 6.98 -4.39 -12.32
C GLU A 109 5.48 -4.12 -12.02
N LYS A 110 5.11 -4.01 -10.76
CA LYS A 110 3.73 -3.71 -10.38
C LYS A 110 3.21 -2.38 -10.94
N TRP A 111 4.08 -1.38 -11.12
CA TRP A 111 3.71 -0.10 -11.69
C TRP A 111 3.33 -0.22 -13.16
N ASP A 112 4.06 -1.05 -13.90
CA ASP A 112 3.74 -1.35 -15.32
C ASP A 112 2.41 -2.08 -15.41
N CYS A 113 2.17 -3.05 -14.53
CA CYS A 113 0.90 -3.76 -14.48
C CYS A 113 -0.28 -2.81 -14.22
N VAL A 114 -0.16 -1.86 -13.30
CA VAL A 114 -1.20 -0.86 -13.01
C VAL A 114 -1.37 0.10 -14.17
N CYS A 115 -0.27 0.54 -14.81
CA CYS A 115 -0.30 1.39 -16.00
C CYS A 115 -1.09 0.73 -17.13
N ASN A 116 -0.81 -0.54 -17.41
CA ASN A 116 -1.50 -1.32 -18.45
C ASN A 116 -3.01 -1.47 -18.16
N HIS A 117 -3.38 -1.67 -16.88
CA HIS A 117 -4.79 -1.70 -16.49
C HIS A 117 -5.46 -0.35 -16.67
N PHE A 118 -4.77 0.75 -16.32
CA PHE A 118 -5.30 2.09 -16.47
C PHE A 118 -5.43 2.48 -17.95
N GLU A 119 -4.42 2.15 -18.77
CA GLU A 119 -4.47 2.36 -20.23
C GLU A 119 -5.66 1.63 -20.87
N LYS A 120 -5.86 0.35 -20.51
CA LYS A 120 -7.02 -0.43 -20.97
C LYS A 120 -8.35 0.19 -20.54
N PHE A 121 -8.42 0.69 -19.30
CA PHE A 121 -9.60 1.35 -18.77
C PHE A 121 -9.94 2.65 -19.53
N CYS A 122 -8.94 3.47 -19.86
CA CYS A 122 -9.11 4.74 -20.57
C CYS A 122 -9.19 4.59 -22.10
N GLY A 123 -9.12 3.37 -22.65
CA GLY A 123 -9.10 3.17 -24.10
C GLY A 123 -7.87 3.75 -24.81
N GLY A 124 -6.74 3.83 -24.11
CA GLY A 124 -5.45 4.28 -24.67
C GLY A 124 -5.25 5.79 -24.72
N LYS A 125 -6.18 6.61 -24.19
CA LYS A 125 -6.06 8.08 -24.18
C LYS A 125 -6.51 8.63 -22.82
N CYS A 126 -5.68 9.45 -22.21
CA CYS A 126 -6.02 10.16 -20.96
C CYS A 126 -5.05 11.33 -20.77
N THR A 127 -5.58 12.50 -20.53
CA THR A 127 -4.81 13.71 -20.21
C THR A 127 -4.92 14.03 -18.72
N PHE A 128 -4.07 14.93 -18.22
CA PHE A 128 -4.20 15.40 -16.84
C PHE A 128 -5.54 16.10 -16.56
N GLY A 129 -6.16 16.71 -17.59
CA GLY A 129 -7.47 17.32 -17.47
C GLY A 129 -8.60 16.32 -17.24
N ASP A 130 -8.42 15.07 -17.67
CA ASP A 130 -9.39 13.99 -17.51
C ASP A 130 -9.33 13.38 -16.10
N ILE A 131 -8.22 13.60 -15.35
CA ILE A 131 -8.04 13.05 -14.02
C ILE A 131 -8.93 13.79 -13.02
N THR A 132 -10.10 13.24 -12.79
CA THR A 132 -11.12 13.71 -11.85
C THR A 132 -11.36 12.67 -10.76
N VAL A 133 -11.99 13.07 -9.65
CA VAL A 133 -12.43 12.15 -8.59
C VAL A 133 -13.30 11.04 -9.19
N GLU A 134 -14.27 11.43 -10.03
CA GLU A 134 -15.19 10.48 -10.68
C GLU A 134 -14.46 9.45 -11.56
N LEU A 135 -13.46 9.88 -12.37
CA LEU A 135 -12.66 8.95 -13.17
C LEU A 135 -11.88 7.98 -12.28
N CYS A 136 -11.29 8.48 -11.20
CA CYS A 136 -10.51 7.66 -10.25
C CYS A 136 -11.39 6.63 -9.53
N GLU A 137 -12.62 6.98 -9.17
CA GLU A 137 -13.61 6.05 -8.58
C GLU A 137 -14.05 5.00 -9.61
N LYS A 138 -14.34 5.40 -10.84
CA LYS A 138 -14.64 4.46 -11.94
C LYS A 138 -13.48 3.49 -12.18
N PHE A 139 -12.24 3.96 -12.09
CA PHE A 139 -11.07 3.07 -12.19
C PHE A 139 -10.98 2.11 -11.00
N ARG A 140 -11.29 2.56 -9.77
CA ARG A 140 -11.41 1.67 -8.60
C ARG A 140 -12.40 0.54 -8.85
N ASP A 141 -13.58 0.89 -9.36
CA ASP A 141 -14.64 -0.08 -9.62
C ASP A 141 -14.30 -1.02 -10.78
N TYR A 142 -13.59 -0.51 -11.80
CA TYR A 142 -13.02 -1.34 -12.86
C TYR A 142 -12.05 -2.39 -12.30
N LEU A 143 -11.12 -1.99 -11.41
CA LEU A 143 -10.14 -2.90 -10.80
C LEU A 143 -10.80 -4.01 -9.98
N LEU A 144 -11.96 -3.76 -9.37
CA LEU A 144 -12.70 -4.77 -8.61
C LEU A 144 -13.36 -5.84 -9.50
N LYS A 145 -13.52 -5.57 -10.81
CA LYS A 145 -14.26 -6.42 -11.74
C LYS A 145 -13.45 -6.88 -12.94
N CYS A 146 -12.23 -6.37 -13.13
CA CYS A 146 -11.45 -6.65 -14.33
C CYS A 146 -10.73 -8.00 -14.25
N LYS A 147 -10.42 -8.54 -15.43
CA LYS A 147 -9.60 -9.74 -15.59
C LYS A 147 -8.13 -9.38 -15.59
N GLN A 148 -7.29 -10.35 -15.26
CA GLN A 148 -5.83 -10.20 -15.36
C GLN A 148 -5.43 -9.97 -16.81
N ILE A 149 -4.41 -9.13 -17.04
CA ILE A 149 -3.96 -8.80 -18.41
C ILE A 149 -3.30 -10.02 -19.06
N HIS A 150 -2.43 -10.72 -18.32
CA HIS A 150 -1.70 -11.89 -18.83
C HIS A 150 -2.47 -13.21 -18.71
N HIS A 151 -3.57 -13.24 -17.97
CA HIS A 151 -4.44 -14.41 -17.78
C HIS A 151 -5.91 -14.02 -17.94
N PRO A 152 -6.41 -13.83 -19.19
CA PRO A 152 -7.73 -13.27 -19.45
C PRO A 152 -8.90 -14.15 -18.96
N ASN A 153 -8.62 -15.40 -18.58
CA ASN A 153 -9.62 -16.30 -17.98
C ASN A 153 -9.75 -16.13 -16.46
N SER A 154 -8.91 -15.31 -15.83
CA SER A 154 -8.92 -15.10 -14.38
C SER A 154 -9.18 -13.65 -14.03
N TYR A 155 -10.02 -13.40 -13.05
CA TYR A 155 -10.22 -12.08 -12.47
C TYR A 155 -9.07 -11.72 -11.52
N ILE A 156 -8.80 -10.44 -11.35
CA ILE A 156 -7.86 -10.02 -10.30
C ILE A 156 -8.50 -10.21 -8.93
N SER A 157 -7.69 -10.61 -7.94
CA SER A 157 -8.19 -10.73 -6.57
C SER A 157 -8.49 -9.36 -5.97
N ARG A 158 -9.40 -9.27 -4.98
CA ARG A 158 -9.67 -8.04 -4.25
C ARG A 158 -8.39 -7.40 -3.68
N ASN A 159 -7.48 -8.21 -3.14
CA ASN A 159 -6.21 -7.73 -2.60
C ASN A 159 -5.25 -7.22 -3.68
N SER A 160 -5.25 -7.84 -4.86
CA SER A 160 -4.52 -7.32 -6.02
C SER A 160 -5.09 -5.97 -6.45
N ALA A 161 -6.43 -5.86 -6.55
CA ALA A 161 -7.11 -4.60 -6.86
C ALA A 161 -6.78 -3.51 -5.85
N ALA A 162 -6.81 -3.82 -4.54
CA ALA A 162 -6.43 -2.89 -3.47
C ALA A 162 -4.98 -2.42 -3.63
N GLY A 163 -4.06 -3.36 -3.91
CA GLY A 163 -2.67 -3.05 -4.16
C GLY A 163 -2.45 -2.20 -5.42
N TYR A 164 -3.18 -2.46 -6.50
CA TYR A 164 -3.11 -1.70 -7.75
C TYR A 164 -3.66 -0.28 -7.56
N TYR A 165 -4.81 -0.16 -6.92
CA TYR A 165 -5.40 1.14 -6.63
C TYR A 165 -4.52 1.98 -5.69
N SER A 166 -3.88 1.36 -4.69
CA SER A 166 -2.90 2.03 -3.83
C SER A 166 -1.70 2.56 -4.62
N THR A 167 -1.21 1.80 -5.62
CA THR A 167 -0.12 2.25 -6.52
C THR A 167 -0.58 3.42 -7.39
N PHE A 168 -1.79 3.38 -7.94
CA PHE A 168 -2.37 4.49 -8.70
C PHE A 168 -2.52 5.75 -7.84
N ARG A 169 -3.02 5.63 -6.60
CA ARG A 169 -3.10 6.73 -5.65
C ARG A 169 -1.73 7.32 -5.31
N ALA A 170 -0.69 6.49 -5.24
CA ALA A 170 0.68 6.96 -5.04
C ALA A 170 1.18 7.79 -6.25
N LEU A 171 0.83 7.38 -7.49
CA LEU A 171 1.10 8.17 -8.69
C LEU A 171 0.42 9.54 -8.63
N LEU A 172 -0.87 9.59 -8.28
CA LEU A 172 -1.60 10.86 -8.14
C LEU A 172 -0.94 11.79 -7.12
N LYS A 173 -0.45 11.23 -5.99
CA LYS A 173 0.28 11.99 -4.98
C LYS A 173 1.59 12.58 -5.52
N ILE A 174 2.30 11.83 -6.36
CA ILE A 174 3.53 12.30 -7.02
C ILE A 174 3.18 13.41 -8.00
N ALA A 175 2.17 13.21 -8.86
CA ALA A 175 1.70 14.20 -9.81
C ALA A 175 1.27 15.52 -9.12
N TYR A 176 0.63 15.43 -7.96
CA TYR A 176 0.30 16.61 -7.15
C TYR A 176 1.55 17.31 -6.61
N LYS A 177 2.53 16.57 -6.08
CA LYS A 177 3.80 17.15 -5.60
C LYS A 177 4.60 17.82 -6.73
N GLU A 178 4.54 17.29 -7.94
CA GLU A 178 5.16 17.84 -9.15
C GLU A 178 4.32 18.99 -9.76
N LYS A 179 3.24 19.40 -9.10
CA LYS A 179 2.34 20.47 -9.54
C LYS A 179 1.72 20.22 -10.92
N MET A 180 1.54 18.95 -11.29
CA MET A 180 0.81 18.53 -12.48
C MET A 180 -0.70 18.46 -12.22
N LEU A 181 -1.11 18.18 -10.99
CA LEU A 181 -2.49 18.26 -10.50
C LEU A 181 -2.64 19.50 -9.62
N ARG A 182 -3.79 20.17 -9.73
CA ARG A 182 -4.12 21.39 -8.94
C ARG A 182 -4.33 21.10 -7.47
N GLU A 183 -4.94 19.95 -7.19
CA GLU A 183 -5.36 19.52 -5.86
C GLU A 183 -4.96 18.08 -5.58
N ASN A 184 -4.88 17.73 -4.33
CA ASN A 184 -4.63 16.36 -3.92
C ASN A 184 -5.93 15.54 -4.04
N ILE A 185 -6.19 15.00 -5.22
CA ILE A 185 -7.38 14.18 -5.49
C ILE A 185 -7.53 13.04 -4.48
N ASN A 186 -6.43 12.53 -3.90
CA ASN A 186 -6.46 11.44 -2.92
C ASN A 186 -7.26 11.76 -1.64
N ASP A 187 -7.46 13.04 -1.31
CA ASP A 187 -8.21 13.44 -0.13
C ASP A 187 -9.71 13.12 -0.27
N PHE A 188 -10.16 12.89 -1.50
CA PHE A 188 -11.55 12.59 -1.84
C PHE A 188 -11.77 11.12 -2.27
N LEU A 189 -10.69 10.31 -2.33
CA LEU A 189 -10.77 8.93 -2.80
C LEU A 189 -10.81 7.94 -1.65
N GLU A 190 -11.80 7.06 -1.66
CA GLU A 190 -11.85 5.92 -0.77
C GLU A 190 -10.84 4.83 -1.19
N LYS A 191 -10.28 4.14 -0.22
CA LYS A 191 -9.41 2.99 -0.44
C LYS A 191 -10.24 1.75 -0.75
N ILE A 192 -9.63 0.79 -1.44
CA ILE A 192 -10.18 -0.57 -1.48
C ILE A 192 -9.68 -1.29 -0.22
N GLU A 193 -10.61 -1.70 0.63
CA GLU A 193 -10.30 -2.43 1.85
C GLU A 193 -9.73 -3.82 1.52
N TRP A 194 -8.65 -4.18 2.23
CA TRP A 194 -8.01 -5.48 2.11
C TRP A 194 -8.90 -6.57 2.74
N LYS A 195 -9.00 -7.69 2.04
CA LYS A 195 -9.63 -8.88 2.60
C LYS A 195 -8.57 -9.70 3.32
N GLU A 196 -8.80 -10.04 4.58
CA GLU A 196 -7.96 -10.99 5.29
C GLU A 196 -7.97 -12.35 4.59
N VAL A 197 -6.78 -12.91 4.42
CA VAL A 197 -6.59 -14.24 3.82
C VAL A 197 -5.95 -15.12 4.89
N LYS A 198 -6.59 -16.25 5.18
CA LYS A 198 -6.04 -17.26 6.07
C LYS A 198 -4.66 -17.69 5.57
N LYS A 199 -3.67 -17.59 6.44
CA LYS A 199 -2.31 -18.05 6.14
C LYS A 199 -2.24 -19.55 6.37
N GLU A 200 -1.89 -20.29 5.32
CA GLU A 200 -1.63 -21.72 5.44
C GLU A 200 -0.21 -21.94 5.97
N TYR A 201 -0.08 -22.95 6.82
CA TYR A 201 1.18 -23.38 7.42
C TYR A 201 1.15 -24.89 7.70
N LEU A 202 2.33 -25.47 7.84
CA LEU A 202 2.52 -26.88 8.28
C LEU A 202 2.70 -26.92 9.80
N THR A 203 2.09 -27.90 10.43
CA THR A 203 2.42 -28.27 11.80
C THR A 203 3.78 -28.98 11.88
N LEU A 204 4.34 -29.13 13.06
CA LEU A 204 5.60 -29.84 13.24
C LEU A 204 5.52 -31.29 12.70
N ASP A 205 4.41 -31.98 12.95
CA ASP A 205 4.18 -33.35 12.47
C ASP A 205 4.07 -33.40 10.93
N GLU A 206 3.43 -32.41 10.32
CA GLU A 206 3.38 -32.29 8.87
C GLU A 206 4.76 -32.01 8.26
N VAL A 207 5.61 -31.20 8.93
CA VAL A 207 7.01 -30.97 8.50
C VAL A 207 7.82 -32.28 8.61
N LYS A 208 7.68 -33.03 9.72
CA LYS A 208 8.32 -34.35 9.88
C LYS A 208 7.88 -35.34 8.80
N LYS A 209 6.57 -35.37 8.51
CA LYS A 209 6.00 -36.21 7.45
C LYS A 209 6.56 -35.84 6.08
N LEU A 210 6.66 -34.55 5.80
CA LEU A 210 7.24 -34.03 4.57
C LEU A 210 8.74 -34.40 4.46
N ALA A 211 9.49 -34.29 5.55
CA ALA A 211 10.89 -34.69 5.61
C ALA A 211 11.10 -36.19 5.32
N ALA A 212 10.20 -37.06 5.81
CA ALA A 212 10.24 -38.48 5.53
C ALA A 212 9.84 -38.85 4.08
N THR A 213 9.10 -37.96 3.38
CA THR A 213 8.61 -38.23 2.02
C THR A 213 9.72 -38.03 0.99
N PRO A 214 9.98 -39.03 0.07
CA PRO A 214 10.89 -38.85 -1.02
C PRO A 214 10.52 -37.69 -1.94
N CYS A 215 11.53 -36.92 -2.37
CA CYS A 215 11.33 -35.83 -3.33
C CYS A 215 12.21 -36.11 -4.58
N ARG A 216 11.61 -35.96 -5.77
CA ARG A 216 12.35 -36.17 -7.04
C ARG A 216 13.47 -35.17 -7.26
N ILE A 217 13.40 -34.02 -6.58
CA ILE A 217 14.38 -32.94 -6.69
C ILE A 217 15.03 -32.76 -5.30
N PRO A 218 16.19 -33.36 -5.02
CA PRO A 218 16.81 -33.32 -3.69
C PRO A 218 17.03 -31.88 -3.18
N VAL A 219 17.56 -30.98 -4.04
CA VAL A 219 17.85 -29.61 -3.66
C VAL A 219 16.57 -28.83 -3.27
N LEU A 220 15.42 -29.14 -3.89
CA LEU A 220 14.12 -28.54 -3.49
C LEU A 220 13.72 -29.01 -2.09
N LYS A 221 13.88 -30.31 -1.79
CA LYS A 221 13.59 -30.86 -0.46
C LYS A 221 14.47 -30.22 0.60
N GLN A 222 15.78 -30.20 0.39
CA GLN A 222 16.75 -29.58 1.31
C GLN A 222 16.42 -28.12 1.58
N ALA A 223 16.27 -27.30 0.53
CA ALA A 223 15.95 -25.88 0.65
C ALA A 223 14.59 -25.61 1.32
N SER A 224 13.60 -26.48 1.07
CA SER A 224 12.26 -26.34 1.69
C SER A 224 12.28 -26.65 3.18
N LEU A 225 12.96 -27.73 3.59
CA LEU A 225 13.14 -28.08 5.01
C LEU A 225 14.00 -27.03 5.73
N PHE A 226 15.08 -26.58 5.09
CA PHE A 226 15.88 -25.47 5.58
C PHE A 226 15.06 -24.20 5.82
N ALA A 227 14.14 -23.86 4.91
CA ALA A 227 13.20 -22.76 5.09
C ALA A 227 12.25 -22.97 6.28
N CYS A 228 11.84 -24.22 6.56
CA CYS A 228 11.04 -24.57 7.73
C CYS A 228 11.83 -24.40 9.04
N MET A 229 13.15 -24.55 9.02
CA MET A 229 14.00 -24.49 10.22
C MET A 229 14.61 -23.11 10.48
N THR A 230 14.72 -22.27 9.45
CA THR A 230 15.37 -20.95 9.54
C THR A 230 14.39 -19.78 9.35
N GLY A 231 13.24 -20.04 8.72
CA GLY A 231 12.28 -19.01 8.36
C GLY A 231 12.74 -18.10 7.20
N LEU A 232 13.85 -18.39 6.51
CA LEU A 232 14.37 -17.58 5.41
C LEU A 232 13.40 -17.54 4.22
N ARG A 233 13.42 -16.44 3.49
CA ARG A 233 12.64 -16.31 2.24
C ARG A 233 13.32 -17.05 1.11
N ILE A 234 12.56 -17.48 0.11
CA ILE A 234 13.12 -18.11 -1.10
C ILE A 234 14.15 -17.23 -1.80
N SER A 235 13.98 -15.90 -1.81
CA SER A 235 14.97 -14.97 -2.36
C SER A 235 16.33 -15.10 -1.67
N ASP A 236 16.29 -15.15 -0.34
CA ASP A 236 17.50 -15.22 0.49
C ASP A 236 18.18 -16.59 0.34
N ILE A 237 17.39 -17.67 0.29
CA ILE A 237 17.91 -19.05 0.09
C ILE A 237 18.54 -19.24 -1.30
N LEU A 238 17.97 -18.64 -2.35
CA LEU A 238 18.52 -18.72 -3.70
C LEU A 238 19.89 -18.06 -3.85
N GLN A 239 20.20 -17.11 -2.99
CA GLN A 239 21.46 -16.35 -3.02
C GLN A 239 22.41 -16.74 -1.90
N LEU A 240 22.00 -17.64 -0.99
CA LEU A 240 22.78 -18.06 0.16
C LEU A 240 24.08 -18.74 -0.27
N LYS A 241 25.21 -18.26 0.25
CA LYS A 241 26.54 -18.74 -0.05
C LYS A 241 27.19 -19.35 1.19
N TRP A 242 28.14 -20.23 0.99
CA TRP A 242 28.94 -20.76 2.09
C TRP A 242 29.77 -19.70 2.82
N SER A 243 30.12 -18.61 2.14
CA SER A 243 30.78 -17.44 2.75
C SER A 243 29.91 -16.69 3.74
N ASP A 244 28.59 -16.91 3.73
CA ASP A 244 27.65 -16.23 4.61
C ASP A 244 27.52 -16.94 5.97
N PHE A 245 28.19 -18.12 6.13
CA PHE A 245 28.19 -18.88 7.37
C PHE A 245 29.44 -18.56 8.19
N GLU A 246 29.20 -18.26 9.45
CA GLU A 246 30.24 -17.95 10.43
C GLU A 246 30.05 -18.82 11.68
N MET A 247 31.14 -19.21 12.31
CA MET A 247 31.12 -19.86 13.62
C MET A 247 31.19 -18.81 14.70
N GLY A 248 30.20 -18.82 15.59
CA GLY A 248 30.14 -17.90 16.71
C GLY A 248 31.01 -18.31 17.90
N PRO A 249 31.16 -17.44 18.90
CA PRO A 249 31.90 -17.71 20.12
C PRO A 249 31.32 -18.83 20.97
N ASP A 250 30.03 -19.12 20.78
CA ASP A 250 29.28 -20.22 21.40
C ASP A 250 29.42 -21.56 20.68
N GLN A 251 30.35 -21.66 19.71
CA GLN A 251 30.54 -22.80 18.81
C GLN A 251 29.33 -23.15 17.94
N GLY A 252 28.30 -22.29 17.92
CA GLY A 252 27.15 -22.37 17.03
C GLY A 252 27.41 -21.72 15.69
N TYR A 253 26.69 -22.16 14.66
CA TYR A 253 26.76 -21.56 13.34
C TYR A 253 25.72 -20.46 13.19
N TYR A 254 26.12 -19.39 12.52
CA TYR A 254 25.31 -18.23 12.20
C TYR A 254 25.34 -17.99 10.69
N ILE A 255 24.23 -17.48 10.17
CA ILE A 255 24.15 -16.97 8.79
C ILE A 255 24.11 -15.46 8.86
N ARG A 256 25.04 -14.81 8.17
CA ARG A 256 25.06 -13.36 7.98
C ARG A 256 24.54 -13.04 6.59
N ILE A 257 23.36 -12.45 6.52
CA ILE A 257 22.69 -12.13 5.26
C ILE A 257 22.27 -10.65 5.21
N CYS A 258 22.34 -10.07 4.02
CA CYS A 258 21.60 -8.87 3.69
C CYS A 258 20.31 -9.28 2.98
N THR A 259 19.18 -9.10 3.63
CA THR A 259 17.89 -9.55 3.07
C THR A 259 17.53 -8.71 1.84
N GLU A 260 17.34 -9.36 0.69
CA GLU A 260 17.05 -8.70 -0.59
C GLU A 260 15.86 -7.72 -0.53
N LYS A 261 14.80 -8.13 0.17
CA LYS A 261 13.55 -7.34 0.22
C LYS A 261 13.59 -6.11 1.13
N THR A 262 14.39 -6.12 2.18
CA THR A 262 14.38 -5.09 3.23
C THR A 262 15.72 -4.38 3.39
N GLU A 263 16.75 -4.82 2.62
CA GLU A 263 18.13 -4.31 2.69
C GLU A 263 18.62 -4.23 4.15
N THR A 264 18.24 -5.24 4.95
CA THR A 264 18.59 -5.30 6.37
C THR A 264 19.62 -6.37 6.58
N GLU A 265 20.78 -6.02 7.11
CA GLU A 265 21.76 -7.00 7.59
C GLU A 265 21.18 -7.71 8.81
N ALA A 266 21.32 -9.04 8.81
CA ALA A 266 20.91 -9.89 9.92
C ALA A 266 21.92 -11.02 10.12
N THR A 267 22.24 -11.27 11.38
CA THR A 267 22.98 -12.44 11.81
C THR A 267 22.01 -13.37 12.51
N LEU A 268 21.78 -14.55 11.94
CA LEU A 268 20.78 -15.50 12.38
C LEU A 268 21.44 -16.79 12.83
N PRO A 269 21.29 -17.23 14.08
CA PRO A 269 21.75 -18.53 14.53
C PRO A 269 20.96 -19.63 13.80
N ILE A 270 21.64 -20.71 13.45
CA ILE A 270 21.05 -21.91 12.85
C ILE A 270 21.34 -23.14 13.70
N SER A 271 20.40 -24.08 13.70
CA SER A 271 20.62 -25.38 14.34
C SER A 271 21.56 -26.25 13.54
N HIS A 272 22.18 -27.23 14.19
CA HIS A 272 23.04 -28.22 13.54
C HIS A 272 22.29 -28.99 12.43
N GLU A 273 21.05 -29.39 12.72
CA GLU A 273 20.20 -30.08 11.74
C GLU A 273 19.90 -29.21 10.51
N ALA A 274 19.73 -27.86 10.70
CA ALA A 274 19.56 -26.95 9.57
C ALA A 274 20.85 -26.86 8.73
N LEU A 275 22.02 -26.90 9.36
CA LEU A 275 23.28 -26.91 8.66
C LEU A 275 23.47 -28.22 7.85
N GLU A 276 23.10 -29.38 8.40
CA GLU A 276 23.17 -30.68 7.70
C GLU A 276 22.31 -30.66 6.42
N LEU A 277 21.20 -29.97 6.39
CA LEU A 277 20.37 -29.80 5.17
C LEU A 277 21.10 -29.04 4.05
N CYS A 278 22.12 -28.26 4.38
CA CYS A 278 22.95 -27.57 3.39
C CYS A 278 23.90 -28.51 2.64
N GLY A 279 24.16 -29.70 3.19
CA GLY A 279 25.13 -30.68 2.63
C GLY A 279 26.57 -30.40 3.01
N GLU A 280 27.50 -30.89 2.20
CA GLU A 280 28.93 -30.70 2.44
C GLU A 280 29.36 -29.26 2.22
N TRP A 281 30.30 -28.81 3.05
CA TRP A 281 30.87 -27.47 2.97
C TRP A 281 31.56 -27.25 1.62
N GLY A 282 31.21 -26.17 0.93
CA GLY A 282 31.66 -25.90 -0.41
C GLY A 282 32.04 -24.44 -0.68
N LYS A 283 32.15 -24.10 -1.95
CA LYS A 283 32.35 -22.72 -2.42
C LYS A 283 31.13 -22.23 -3.22
N GLY A 284 30.80 -20.96 -3.09
CA GLY A 284 29.69 -20.36 -3.83
C GLY A 284 28.32 -20.63 -3.20
N LEU A 285 27.32 -20.88 -4.02
CA LEU A 285 25.95 -21.09 -3.57
C LEU A 285 25.76 -22.40 -2.79
N VAL A 286 24.97 -22.36 -1.72
CA VAL A 286 24.65 -23.55 -0.90
C VAL A 286 23.69 -24.48 -1.66
N PHE A 287 22.60 -23.98 -2.18
CA PHE A 287 21.56 -24.76 -2.86
C PHE A 287 21.74 -24.66 -4.39
N ILE A 288 22.86 -25.27 -4.89
CA ILE A 288 23.18 -25.22 -6.31
C ILE A 288 22.09 -25.89 -7.15
N GLY A 289 21.64 -25.20 -8.21
CA GLY A 289 20.61 -25.67 -9.12
C GLY A 289 19.17 -25.41 -8.65
N LEU A 290 18.95 -24.85 -7.45
CA LEU A 290 17.62 -24.42 -7.02
C LEU A 290 17.12 -23.26 -7.88
N THR A 291 15.88 -23.35 -8.36
CA THR A 291 15.25 -22.30 -9.16
C THR A 291 13.86 -21.94 -8.62
N ARG A 292 13.40 -20.72 -8.91
CA ARG A 292 12.01 -20.32 -8.55
C ARG A 292 10.93 -21.20 -9.19
N ALA A 293 11.17 -21.73 -10.39
CA ALA A 293 10.24 -22.63 -11.07
C ALA A 293 9.94 -23.89 -10.25
N MET A 294 10.93 -24.42 -9.51
CA MET A 294 10.76 -25.61 -8.66
C MET A 294 9.78 -25.36 -7.48
N THR A 295 9.60 -24.12 -7.06
CA THR A 295 8.68 -23.76 -5.97
C THR A 295 7.21 -23.76 -6.37
N HIS A 296 6.88 -24.06 -7.62
CA HIS A 296 5.52 -24.15 -8.15
C HIS A 296 5.04 -25.57 -8.29
N HIS A 297 5.02 -26.12 -9.49
CA HIS A 297 4.49 -27.46 -9.76
C HIS A 297 5.27 -28.57 -9.05
N PRO A 298 6.60 -28.62 -9.06
CA PRO A 298 7.37 -29.66 -8.37
C PRO A 298 7.09 -29.68 -6.86
N LEU A 299 7.08 -28.52 -6.21
CA LEU A 299 6.78 -28.39 -4.79
C LEU A 299 5.35 -28.90 -4.50
N LYS A 300 4.35 -28.44 -5.28
CA LYS A 300 2.97 -28.85 -5.10
C LYS A 300 2.81 -30.37 -5.20
N LYS A 301 3.52 -31.02 -6.13
CA LYS A 301 3.51 -32.45 -6.28
C LYS A 301 4.07 -33.14 -5.04
N TRP A 302 5.26 -32.73 -4.57
CA TRP A 302 5.89 -33.32 -3.38
C TRP A 302 5.03 -33.19 -2.12
N ILE A 303 4.37 -32.02 -1.92
CA ILE A 303 3.40 -31.79 -0.83
C ILE A 303 2.22 -32.78 -0.92
N ALA A 304 1.71 -33.01 -2.13
CA ALA A 304 0.64 -33.99 -2.36
C ALA A 304 1.08 -35.42 -2.10
N ASP A 305 2.30 -35.81 -2.54
CA ASP A 305 2.91 -37.12 -2.32
C ASP A 305 3.10 -37.39 -0.80
N ALA A 306 3.33 -36.34 0.00
CA ALA A 306 3.32 -36.40 1.46
C ALA A 306 1.90 -36.54 2.06
N GLY A 307 0.84 -36.55 1.27
CA GLY A 307 -0.56 -36.64 1.74
C GLY A 307 -1.02 -35.38 2.48
N ILE A 308 -0.40 -34.23 2.23
CA ILE A 308 -0.79 -32.96 2.84
C ILE A 308 -1.79 -32.26 1.93
N LYS A 309 -3.02 -32.07 2.44
CA LYS A 309 -4.14 -31.51 1.65
C LYS A 309 -4.16 -29.98 1.63
N LYS A 310 -3.32 -29.32 2.45
CA LYS A 310 -3.22 -27.86 2.54
C LYS A 310 -2.58 -27.26 1.27
N LYS A 311 -3.00 -26.06 0.89
CA LYS A 311 -2.43 -25.33 -0.24
C LYS A 311 -1.12 -24.64 0.20
N ILE A 312 -0.04 -25.40 0.21
CA ILE A 312 1.26 -24.93 0.63
C ILE A 312 2.06 -24.38 -0.55
N THR A 313 2.54 -23.15 -0.38
CA THR A 313 3.55 -22.50 -1.25
C THR A 313 4.88 -22.44 -0.52
N PHE A 314 5.97 -22.14 -1.19
CA PHE A 314 7.27 -22.04 -0.54
C PHE A 314 7.28 -21.02 0.62
N HIS A 315 6.54 -19.93 0.50
CA HIS A 315 6.43 -18.93 1.57
C HIS A 315 5.71 -19.46 2.82
N CYS A 316 4.89 -20.51 2.68
CA CYS A 316 4.24 -21.16 3.82
C CYS A 316 5.25 -21.84 4.76
N PHE A 317 6.44 -22.21 4.31
CA PHE A 317 7.49 -22.76 5.18
C PHE A 317 7.96 -21.73 6.23
N ARG A 318 8.10 -20.49 5.83
CA ARG A 318 8.38 -19.39 6.75
C ARG A 318 7.21 -19.15 7.73
N HIS A 319 5.96 -19.28 7.27
CA HIS A 319 4.80 -19.25 8.16
C HIS A 319 4.83 -20.41 9.15
N SER A 320 5.20 -21.61 8.67
CA SER A 320 5.34 -22.80 9.53
C SER A 320 6.41 -22.61 10.58
N TYR A 321 7.59 -22.11 10.23
CA TYR A 321 8.64 -21.76 11.18
C TYR A 321 8.09 -20.86 12.29
N ALA A 322 7.42 -19.74 11.93
CA ALA A 322 6.91 -18.80 12.89
C ALA A 322 5.88 -19.44 13.84
N VAL A 323 4.91 -20.17 13.30
CA VAL A 323 3.85 -20.82 14.09
C VAL A 323 4.44 -21.92 14.99
N ILE A 324 5.35 -22.73 14.49
CA ILE A 324 6.01 -23.80 15.26
C ILE A 324 6.81 -23.20 16.42
N GLN A 325 7.63 -22.19 16.16
CA GLN A 325 8.42 -21.52 17.20
C GLN A 325 7.54 -20.94 18.32
N ILE A 326 6.48 -20.23 17.96
CA ILE A 326 5.53 -19.69 18.94
C ILE A 326 4.83 -20.82 19.71
N SER A 327 4.46 -21.92 19.02
CA SER A 327 3.82 -23.07 19.69
C SER A 327 4.74 -23.77 20.68
N LEU A 328 6.04 -23.80 20.41
CA LEU A 328 7.09 -24.34 21.28
C LEU A 328 7.46 -23.39 22.44
N GLY A 329 6.93 -22.18 22.47
CA GLY A 329 7.10 -21.24 23.58
C GLY A 329 8.05 -20.09 23.31
N THR A 330 8.65 -20.00 22.12
CA THR A 330 9.48 -18.84 21.74
C THR A 330 8.61 -17.58 21.73
N ASP A 331 9.08 -16.52 22.35
CA ASP A 331 8.35 -15.26 22.38
C ASP A 331 8.29 -14.60 20.99
N ILE A 332 7.23 -13.82 20.77
CA ILE A 332 6.95 -13.23 19.47
C ILE A 332 8.02 -12.23 19.00
N TYR A 333 8.70 -11.56 19.95
CA TYR A 333 9.75 -10.60 19.61
C TYR A 333 10.97 -11.34 19.06
N THR A 334 11.41 -12.41 19.72
CA THR A 334 12.49 -13.29 19.25
C THR A 334 12.16 -13.87 17.87
N VAL A 335 10.94 -14.41 17.69
CA VAL A 335 10.50 -14.91 16.38
C VAL A 335 10.51 -13.80 15.31
N SER A 336 10.10 -12.59 15.66
CA SER A 336 10.14 -11.42 14.75
C SER A 336 11.56 -11.09 14.31
N LYS A 337 12.54 -11.15 15.24
CA LYS A 337 13.97 -10.93 14.94
C LYS A 337 14.53 -12.04 14.05
N MET A 338 14.26 -13.29 14.38
CA MET A 338 14.66 -14.44 13.54
C MET A 338 14.09 -14.34 12.12
N LEU A 339 12.88 -13.82 11.98
CA LEU A 339 12.26 -13.58 10.69
C LEU A 339 12.74 -12.28 10.00
N THR A 340 13.62 -11.49 10.60
CA THR A 340 14.06 -10.21 10.06
C THR A 340 12.91 -9.24 9.74
N HIS A 341 11.85 -9.25 10.55
CA HIS A 341 10.76 -8.31 10.40
C HIS A 341 11.13 -6.93 10.97
N LYS A 342 10.94 -5.86 10.21
CA LYS A 342 11.15 -4.49 10.68
C LYS A 342 10.17 -4.09 11.80
N ASN A 343 8.96 -4.69 11.79
CA ASN A 343 7.92 -4.42 12.77
C ASN A 343 7.34 -5.73 13.30
N VAL A 344 7.27 -5.88 14.62
CA VAL A 344 6.71 -7.05 15.31
C VAL A 344 5.24 -7.29 14.94
N THR A 345 4.49 -6.25 14.60
CA THR A 345 3.11 -6.33 14.12
C THR A 345 2.96 -7.31 12.94
N THR A 346 4.00 -7.44 12.10
CA THR A 346 4.01 -8.40 11.00
C THR A 346 4.02 -9.85 11.50
N THR A 347 4.48 -10.09 12.74
CA THR A 347 4.58 -11.40 13.36
C THR A 347 3.34 -11.73 14.20
N GLN A 348 2.56 -10.72 14.63
CA GLN A 348 1.36 -10.90 15.45
C GLN A 348 0.32 -11.84 14.82
N ILE A 349 0.23 -11.83 13.48
CA ILE A 349 -0.66 -12.73 12.75
C ILE A 349 -0.42 -14.23 13.05
N TYR A 350 0.80 -14.60 13.45
CA TYR A 350 1.12 -15.99 13.81
C TYR A 350 0.72 -16.33 15.24
N ALA A 351 0.77 -15.39 16.16
CA ALA A 351 0.31 -15.58 17.53
C ALA A 351 -1.20 -15.91 17.57
N ASP A 352 -1.98 -15.32 16.68
CA ASP A 352 -3.41 -15.59 16.59
C ASP A 352 -3.74 -17.00 16.09
N LEU A 353 -2.81 -17.66 15.39
CA LEU A 353 -2.98 -19.02 14.88
C LEU A 353 -2.69 -20.11 15.93
N VAL A 354 -2.04 -19.78 17.06
CA VAL A 354 -1.64 -20.74 18.09
C VAL A 354 -2.67 -20.83 19.22
N ASN A 355 -3.74 -21.60 18.98
CA ASN A 355 -4.82 -21.78 19.99
C ASN A 355 -4.39 -22.55 21.24
N SER A 356 -3.38 -23.44 21.15
CA SER A 356 -2.87 -24.21 22.28
C SER A 356 -2.33 -23.30 23.39
N LYS A 357 -1.58 -22.25 23.04
CA LYS A 357 -1.04 -21.27 23.99
C LYS A 357 -2.14 -20.44 24.67
N LYS A 358 -3.20 -20.10 23.94
CA LYS A 358 -4.36 -19.40 24.52
C LYS A 358 -5.04 -20.27 25.59
N ARG A 359 -5.20 -21.57 25.30
CA ARG A 359 -5.78 -22.54 26.26
C ARG A 359 -4.87 -22.75 27.46
N GLU A 360 -3.56 -22.94 27.25
CA GLU A 360 -2.57 -23.07 28.34
C GLU A 360 -2.61 -21.83 29.24
N THR A 361 -2.65 -20.63 28.64
CA THR A 361 -2.72 -19.37 29.40
C THR A 361 -4.02 -19.27 30.22
N ALA A 362 -5.15 -19.66 29.63
CA ALA A 362 -6.42 -19.67 30.37
C ALA A 362 -6.40 -20.61 31.56
N ASN A 363 -5.66 -21.72 31.49
CA ASN A 363 -5.56 -22.71 32.57
C ASN A 363 -4.51 -22.34 33.64
N LYS A 364 -3.69 -21.30 33.47
CA LYS A 364 -2.69 -20.84 34.44
C LYS A 364 -3.31 -20.22 35.69
N ILE A 365 -4.51 -19.69 35.59
CA ILE A 365 -5.22 -19.10 36.71
C ILE A 365 -6.14 -20.19 37.27
N SER A 366 -5.83 -20.68 38.49
CA SER A 366 -6.66 -21.61 39.23
C SER A 366 -7.10 -20.96 40.54
N LEU A 367 -8.36 -21.17 40.91
CA LEU A 367 -8.91 -20.77 42.20
C LEU A 367 -8.93 -21.94 43.22
N LYS A 368 -8.31 -23.06 42.84
CA LYS A 368 -8.16 -24.25 43.71
C LYS A 368 -6.76 -24.35 44.24
#